data_3d12ec38fcc65bb158d2be9c97e3803d
#
_entry.id   3d12ec38fcc65bb158d2be9c97e3803d
#
_cell.length_a   1.000
_cell.length_b   1.000
_cell.length_c   1.000
_cell.angle_alpha   90.00
_cell.angle_beta   90.00
_cell.angle_gamma   90.00
#
_symmetry.space_group_name_H-M   'P 1'
#
loop_
_entity.id
_entity.type
_entity.pdbx_description
1 polymer ?
#
loop_
_entity_poly.entity_id
_entity_poly.type
_entity_poly.pdbx_seq_one_letter_code
_entity_poly.pdbx_strand_id
1 'polypeptide(L)'
;MTGFDARQEALLRLVGEEDGGVLVTLGKDGRPQLSNVNHFYYPEERLVRVSVTADRAKTRNLLRDSRASYHVTSRDRWAWTVVDGTADLTPVAARPDDATVEELITLYRDVQGEHPDWDDYRAAMVRDHRLVVRLHVEHVYGQQRA
;
A
#
# COMPACT_ATOMS: atom_id res chain seq x y z
N MET A 1 -15.98 -16.83 4.48
CA MET A 1 -14.83 -15.98 4.84
C MET A 1 -14.79 -15.78 6.34
N THR A 2 -13.68 -16.09 6.94
CA THR A 2 -13.49 -15.82 8.35
C THR A 2 -13.18 -14.33 8.54
N GLY A 3 -13.97 -13.67 9.38
CA GLY A 3 -13.68 -12.31 9.80
C GLY A 3 -12.53 -12.28 10.80
N PHE A 4 -12.01 -11.11 11.04
CA PHE A 4 -11.06 -10.88 12.12
C PHE A 4 -11.81 -10.69 13.44
N ASP A 5 -11.17 -11.04 14.54
CA ASP A 5 -11.73 -10.80 15.87
C ASP A 5 -11.60 -9.31 16.28
N ALA A 6 -12.14 -8.96 17.44
CA ALA A 6 -12.15 -7.58 17.90
C ALA A 6 -10.73 -7.01 18.08
N ARG A 7 -9.79 -7.84 18.53
CA ARG A 7 -8.39 -7.42 18.69
C ARG A 7 -7.74 -7.14 17.34
N GLN A 8 -7.96 -8.03 16.38
CA GLN A 8 -7.43 -7.85 15.01
C GLN A 8 -8.03 -6.62 14.36
N GLU A 9 -9.34 -6.39 14.52
CA GLU A 9 -9.98 -5.17 14.01
C GLU A 9 -9.38 -3.90 14.63
N ALA A 10 -9.07 -3.95 15.92
CA ALA A 10 -8.43 -2.82 16.61
C ALA A 10 -7.02 -2.56 16.06
N LEU A 11 -6.25 -3.61 15.77
CA LEU A 11 -4.94 -3.48 15.14
C LEU A 11 -5.05 -2.87 13.75
N LEU A 12 -6.06 -3.27 12.99
CA LEU A 12 -6.28 -2.72 11.63
C LEU A 12 -6.66 -1.25 11.65
N ARG A 13 -7.30 -0.76 12.72
CA ARG A 13 -7.63 0.67 12.83
C ARG A 13 -6.38 1.54 12.79
N LEU A 14 -5.26 1.08 13.34
CA LEU A 14 -4.00 1.84 13.30
C LEU A 14 -3.53 2.02 11.85
N VAL A 15 -3.71 1.00 11.01
CA VAL A 15 -3.34 1.10 9.59
C VAL A 15 -4.14 2.23 8.90
N GLY A 16 -5.40 2.39 9.28
CA GLY A 16 -6.24 3.47 8.75
C GLY A 16 -5.97 4.83 9.35
N GLU A 17 -5.40 4.89 10.55
CA GLU A 17 -5.09 6.15 11.23
C GLU A 17 -3.77 6.77 10.74
N GLU A 18 -2.86 5.95 10.22
CA GLU A 18 -1.58 6.40 9.71
C GLU A 18 -1.59 6.39 8.18
N ASP A 19 -0.73 7.18 7.57
CA ASP A 19 -0.65 7.29 6.11
C ASP A 19 0.69 6.79 5.55
N GLY A 20 1.51 6.17 6.38
CA GLY A 20 2.79 5.66 5.97
C GLY A 20 3.23 4.46 6.78
N GLY A 21 4.15 3.70 6.22
CA GLY A 21 4.69 2.52 6.87
C GLY A 21 5.82 1.91 6.08
N VAL A 22 6.20 0.71 6.47
CA VAL A 22 7.29 -0.05 5.83
C VAL A 22 6.70 -1.24 5.08
N LEU A 23 6.86 -1.22 3.77
CA LEU A 23 6.46 -2.34 2.91
C LEU A 23 7.62 -3.33 2.81
N VAL A 24 7.35 -4.59 3.07
CA VAL A 24 8.33 -5.67 3.06
C VAL A 24 7.98 -6.62 1.91
N THR A 25 8.93 -6.81 1.01
CA THR A 25 8.80 -7.74 -0.12
C THR A 25 10.00 -8.69 -0.11
N LEU A 26 9.93 -9.77 -0.86
CA LEU A 26 10.99 -10.78 -0.88
C LEU A 26 11.87 -10.63 -2.12
N GLY A 27 13.17 -10.45 -1.89
CA GLY A 27 14.16 -10.38 -2.95
C GLY A 27 14.41 -11.74 -3.58
N LYS A 28 15.18 -11.76 -4.67
CA LYS A 28 15.53 -12.99 -5.40
C LYS A 28 16.22 -14.02 -4.52
N ASP A 29 17.01 -13.56 -3.56
CA ASP A 29 17.77 -14.41 -2.64
C ASP A 29 16.95 -14.84 -1.41
N GLY A 30 15.66 -14.43 -1.36
CA GLY A 30 14.79 -14.74 -0.23
C GLY A 30 14.91 -13.77 0.94
N ARG A 31 15.79 -12.78 0.86
CA ARG A 31 15.92 -11.81 1.94
C ARG A 31 14.81 -10.76 1.86
N PRO A 32 14.32 -10.27 2.99
CA PRO A 32 13.31 -9.20 2.97
C PRO A 32 13.92 -7.89 2.48
N GLN A 33 13.20 -7.21 1.61
CA GLN A 33 13.54 -5.87 1.13
C GLN A 33 12.50 -4.91 1.71
N LEU A 34 12.96 -3.87 2.39
CA LEU A 34 12.11 -2.95 3.14
C LEU A 34 12.13 -1.57 2.48
N SER A 35 10.96 -0.95 2.38
CA SER A 35 10.83 0.40 1.81
C SER A 35 9.82 1.20 2.60
N ASN A 36 10.12 2.45 2.87
CA ASN A 36 9.12 3.38 3.38
C ASN A 36 8.18 3.78 2.24
N VAL A 37 6.89 3.72 2.49
CA VAL A 37 5.88 4.11 1.51
C VAL A 37 4.74 4.85 2.19
N ASN A 38 3.99 5.61 1.41
CA ASN A 38 2.70 6.16 1.83
C ASN A 38 1.60 5.21 1.37
N HIS A 39 0.51 5.18 2.12
CA HIS A 39 -0.60 4.28 1.82
C HIS A 39 -1.94 4.91 2.18
N PHE A 40 -3.00 4.30 1.66
CA PHE A 40 -4.33 4.47 2.20
C PHE A 40 -4.93 3.09 2.44
N TYR A 41 -5.61 2.92 3.59
CA TYR A 41 -6.27 1.67 3.95
C TYR A 41 -7.76 1.77 3.70
N TYR A 42 -8.31 0.76 3.01
CA TYR A 42 -9.73 0.65 2.66
C TYR A 42 -10.33 -0.48 3.49
N PRO A 43 -10.95 -0.15 4.64
CA PRO A 43 -11.33 -1.20 5.62
C PRO A 43 -12.40 -2.15 5.10
N GLU A 44 -13.32 -1.67 4.27
CA GLU A 44 -14.40 -2.52 3.75
C GLU A 44 -13.87 -3.62 2.83
N GLU A 45 -12.79 -3.33 2.11
CA GLU A 45 -12.14 -4.28 1.20
C GLU A 45 -10.96 -4.97 1.85
N ARG A 46 -10.55 -4.55 3.04
CA ARG A 46 -9.33 -4.97 3.73
C ARG A 46 -8.12 -4.85 2.80
N LEU A 47 -7.98 -3.68 2.22
CA LEU A 47 -7.06 -3.41 1.14
C LEU A 47 -6.17 -2.22 1.46
N VAL A 48 -4.85 -2.41 1.33
CA VAL A 48 -3.87 -1.33 1.42
C VAL A 48 -3.41 -1.00 0.00
N ARG A 49 -3.59 0.24 -0.42
CA ARG A 49 -3.09 0.71 -1.73
C ARG A 49 -1.86 1.58 -1.55
N VAL A 50 -0.88 1.36 -2.40
CA VAL A 50 0.40 2.10 -2.42
C VAL A 50 0.74 2.45 -3.86
N SER A 51 1.14 3.71 -4.10
CA SER A 51 1.65 4.15 -5.39
C SER A 51 3.15 3.87 -5.47
N VAL A 52 3.57 3.17 -6.52
CA VAL A 52 4.98 2.83 -6.74
C VAL A 52 5.39 3.09 -8.18
N THR A 53 6.68 3.08 -8.45
CA THR A 53 7.20 3.15 -9.83
C THR A 53 7.63 1.76 -10.30
N ALA A 54 7.52 1.53 -11.61
CA ALA A 54 7.73 0.20 -12.20
C ALA A 54 9.15 -0.33 -12.01
N ASP A 55 10.14 0.55 -11.91
CA ASP A 55 11.55 0.18 -11.85
C ASP A 55 12.09 -0.07 -10.45
N ARG A 56 11.25 0.09 -9.41
CA ARG A 56 11.70 -0.13 -8.03
C ARG A 56 11.84 -1.60 -7.69
N ALA A 57 12.76 -1.90 -6.76
CA ALA A 57 12.99 -3.26 -6.31
C ALA A 57 11.72 -3.92 -5.77
N LYS A 58 10.95 -3.19 -4.96
CA LYS A 58 9.69 -3.72 -4.41
C LYS A 58 8.70 -4.12 -5.49
N THR A 59 8.63 -3.36 -6.57
CA THR A 59 7.74 -3.68 -7.69
C THR A 59 8.17 -4.98 -8.38
N ARG A 60 9.46 -5.10 -8.70
CA ARG A 60 10.00 -6.31 -9.31
C ARG A 60 9.85 -7.52 -8.40
N ASN A 61 10.07 -7.34 -7.11
CA ASN A 61 9.91 -8.41 -6.13
C ASN A 61 8.46 -8.93 -6.11
N LEU A 62 7.48 -8.03 -6.11
CA LEU A 62 6.06 -8.42 -6.07
C LEU A 62 5.60 -9.08 -7.36
N LEU A 63 6.19 -8.72 -8.50
CA LEU A 63 5.90 -9.42 -9.76
C LEU A 63 6.39 -10.86 -9.73
N ARG A 64 7.48 -11.14 -9.02
CA ARG A 64 8.05 -12.48 -8.90
C ARG A 64 7.42 -13.29 -7.77
N ASP A 65 7.12 -12.63 -6.64
CA ASP A 65 6.55 -13.25 -5.45
C ASP A 65 5.57 -12.26 -4.84
N SER A 66 4.29 -12.59 -4.89
CA SER A 66 3.22 -11.67 -4.50
C SER A 66 3.06 -11.50 -2.99
N ARG A 67 3.79 -12.26 -2.17
CA ARG A 67 3.71 -12.14 -0.72
C ARG A 67 4.32 -10.83 -0.27
N ALA A 68 3.64 -10.15 0.65
CA ALA A 68 4.12 -8.91 1.23
C ALA A 68 3.65 -8.77 2.66
N SER A 69 4.41 -8.00 3.43
CA SER A 69 4.02 -7.57 4.77
C SER A 69 4.10 -6.06 4.84
N TYR A 70 3.27 -5.46 5.68
CA TYR A 70 3.25 -4.01 5.82
C TYR A 70 3.20 -3.65 7.30
N HIS A 71 4.20 -2.90 7.74
CA HIS A 71 4.36 -2.51 9.14
C HIS A 71 4.00 -1.03 9.30
N VAL A 72 3.03 -0.77 10.18
CA VAL A 72 2.59 0.57 10.53
C VAL A 72 2.77 0.76 12.03
N THR A 73 3.34 1.88 12.43
CA THR A 73 3.58 2.18 13.83
C THR A 73 2.97 3.53 14.21
N SER A 74 2.49 3.66 15.44
CA SER A 74 2.07 4.94 15.99
C SER A 74 3.27 5.86 16.14
N ARG A 75 3.01 7.19 16.25
CA ARG A 75 4.09 8.18 16.35
C ARG A 75 5.00 7.95 17.55
N ASP A 76 4.43 7.48 18.67
CA ASP A 76 5.20 7.20 19.87
C ASP A 76 5.78 5.79 19.91
N ARG A 77 5.47 4.95 18.91
CA ARG A 77 5.93 3.57 18.74
C ARG A 77 5.39 2.56 19.75
N TRP A 78 4.47 2.97 20.62
CA TRP A 78 3.89 2.04 21.60
C TRP A 78 2.82 1.13 21.00
N ALA A 79 2.24 1.55 19.89
CA ALA A 79 1.31 0.71 19.15
C ALA A 79 1.88 0.45 17.74
N TRP A 80 1.73 -0.77 17.26
CA TRP A 80 2.16 -1.12 15.91
C TRP A 80 1.33 -2.28 15.39
N THR A 81 1.22 -2.34 14.07
CA THR A 81 0.47 -3.39 13.38
C THR A 81 1.28 -3.86 12.18
N VAL A 82 1.33 -5.17 11.98
CA VAL A 82 1.83 -5.77 10.75
C VAL A 82 0.67 -6.50 10.09
N VAL A 83 0.46 -6.20 8.81
CA VAL A 83 -0.47 -6.97 7.98
C VAL A 83 0.35 -7.81 7.02
N ASP A 84 -0.02 -9.08 6.89
CA ASP A 84 0.55 -10.00 5.91
C ASP A 84 -0.51 -10.27 4.84
N GLY A 85 -0.10 -10.43 3.61
CA GLY A 85 -1.02 -10.76 2.54
C GLY A 85 -0.34 -10.97 1.22
N THR A 86 -1.15 -10.97 0.19
CA THR A 86 -0.69 -11.03 -1.20
C THR A 86 -1.05 -9.74 -1.91
N ALA A 87 -0.16 -9.31 -2.78
CA ALA A 87 -0.33 -8.08 -3.54
C ALA A 87 -0.59 -8.38 -5.00
N ASP A 88 -1.56 -7.71 -5.59
CA ASP A 88 -1.65 -7.62 -7.03
C ASP A 88 -1.30 -6.19 -7.47
N LEU A 89 -0.82 -6.06 -8.69
CA LEU A 89 -0.36 -4.80 -9.23
C LEU A 89 -1.21 -4.44 -10.44
N THR A 90 -1.57 -3.16 -10.54
CA THR A 90 -2.20 -2.66 -11.76
C THR A 90 -1.19 -2.66 -12.90
N PRO A 91 -1.63 -2.58 -14.15
CA PRO A 91 -0.71 -2.24 -15.25
C PRO A 91 -0.01 -0.91 -14.97
N VAL A 92 1.16 -0.71 -15.57
CA VAL A 92 1.87 0.57 -15.49
C VAL A 92 1.07 1.63 -16.24
N ALA A 93 0.96 2.83 -15.68
CA ALA A 93 0.29 3.95 -16.33
C ALA A 93 0.90 4.19 -17.72
N ALA A 94 0.09 4.11 -18.75
CA ALA A 94 0.53 4.23 -20.13
C ALA A 94 -0.08 5.43 -20.85
N ARG A 95 -1.27 5.86 -20.43
CA ARG A 95 -1.96 7.02 -20.99
C ARG A 95 -2.59 7.83 -19.86
N PRO A 96 -2.68 9.17 -20.01
CA PRO A 96 -3.21 10.03 -18.94
C PRO A 96 -4.63 9.69 -18.49
N ASP A 97 -5.40 9.02 -19.32
CA ASP A 97 -6.82 8.69 -19.06
C ASP A 97 -7.05 7.19 -18.83
N ASP A 98 -6.00 6.39 -18.64
CA ASP A 98 -6.21 4.95 -18.45
C ASP A 98 -6.68 4.62 -17.02
N ALA A 99 -7.09 3.37 -16.85
CA ALA A 99 -7.66 2.91 -15.56
C ALA A 99 -6.66 3.00 -14.41
N THR A 100 -5.37 2.75 -14.67
CA THR A 100 -4.34 2.87 -13.65
C THR A 100 -4.21 4.31 -13.16
N VAL A 101 -4.22 5.27 -14.07
CA VAL A 101 -4.16 6.70 -13.70
C VAL A 101 -5.39 7.09 -12.88
N GLU A 102 -6.58 6.59 -13.24
CA GLU A 102 -7.79 6.86 -12.45
C GLU A 102 -7.67 6.31 -11.03
N GLU A 103 -7.12 5.13 -10.87
CA GLU A 103 -6.91 4.56 -9.53
C GLU A 103 -5.85 5.34 -8.75
N LEU A 104 -4.79 5.81 -9.40
CA LEU A 104 -3.78 6.66 -8.78
C LEU A 104 -4.38 7.99 -8.32
N ILE A 105 -5.29 8.57 -9.09
CA ILE A 105 -5.99 9.80 -8.72
C ILE A 105 -6.83 9.57 -7.46
N THR A 106 -7.60 8.49 -7.43
CA THR A 106 -8.40 8.15 -6.25
C THR A 106 -7.51 7.99 -5.02
N LEU A 107 -6.41 7.28 -5.15
CA LEU A 107 -5.47 7.08 -4.05
C LEU A 107 -4.87 8.41 -3.58
N TYR A 108 -4.47 9.28 -4.51
CA TYR A 108 -3.93 10.60 -4.15
C TYR A 108 -4.96 11.41 -3.36
N ARG A 109 -6.21 11.46 -3.84
CA ARG A 109 -7.29 12.18 -3.14
C ARG A 109 -7.50 11.66 -1.73
N ASP A 110 -7.48 10.34 -1.56
CA ASP A 110 -7.71 9.72 -0.26
C ASP A 110 -6.59 10.02 0.72
N VAL A 111 -5.36 10.11 0.24
CA VAL A 111 -4.19 10.40 1.09
C VAL A 111 -4.01 11.90 1.32
N GLN A 112 -4.13 12.73 0.28
CA GLN A 112 -3.70 14.13 0.31
C GLN A 112 -4.79 15.16 -0.04
N GLY A 113 -5.96 14.71 -0.52
CA GLY A 113 -7.00 15.62 -0.98
C GLY A 113 -6.82 16.03 -2.44
N GLU A 114 -7.39 17.18 -2.82
CA GLU A 114 -7.37 17.61 -4.21
C GLU A 114 -5.99 18.08 -4.64
N HIS A 115 -5.59 17.69 -5.85
CA HIS A 115 -4.36 18.15 -6.48
C HIS A 115 -4.64 19.50 -7.18
N PRO A 116 -3.70 20.46 -7.14
CA PRO A 116 -3.92 21.76 -7.79
C PRO A 116 -3.99 21.68 -9.32
N ASP A 117 -3.48 20.62 -9.94
CA ASP A 117 -3.45 20.48 -11.40
C ASP A 117 -3.50 18.99 -11.77
N TRP A 118 -4.71 18.48 -11.97
CA TRP A 118 -4.90 17.06 -12.30
C TRP A 118 -4.30 16.68 -13.66
N ASP A 119 -4.29 17.59 -14.63
CA ASP A 119 -3.69 17.29 -15.93
C ASP A 119 -2.19 17.07 -15.80
N ASP A 120 -1.52 17.87 -15.00
CA ASP A 120 -0.10 17.69 -14.70
C ASP A 120 0.15 16.39 -13.95
N TYR A 121 -0.70 16.08 -12.96
CA TYR A 121 -0.59 14.83 -12.20
C TYR A 121 -0.72 13.61 -13.14
N ARG A 122 -1.71 13.62 -14.03
CA ARG A 122 -1.93 12.53 -14.98
C ARG A 122 -0.69 12.32 -15.87
N ALA A 123 -0.14 13.41 -16.40
CA ALA A 123 1.06 13.34 -17.22
C ALA A 123 2.26 12.79 -16.44
N ALA A 124 2.39 13.20 -15.17
CA ALA A 124 3.48 12.73 -14.30
C ALA A 124 3.38 11.23 -14.03
N MET A 125 2.17 10.70 -13.83
CA MET A 125 2.00 9.27 -13.58
C MET A 125 2.48 8.43 -14.76
N VAL A 126 2.20 8.88 -15.98
CA VAL A 126 2.67 8.21 -17.19
C VAL A 126 4.19 8.36 -17.35
N ARG A 127 4.69 9.58 -17.20
CA ARG A 127 6.12 9.87 -17.33
C ARG A 127 6.97 9.06 -16.36
N ASP A 128 6.49 8.92 -15.11
CA ASP A 128 7.22 8.26 -14.05
C ASP A 128 6.95 6.75 -13.99
N HIS A 129 6.16 6.22 -14.90
CA HIS A 129 5.82 4.78 -14.96
C HIS A 129 5.22 4.28 -13.65
N ARG A 130 4.22 5.00 -13.14
CA ARG A 130 3.56 4.68 -11.89
C ARG A 130 2.51 3.58 -12.05
N LEU A 131 2.28 2.86 -10.96
CA LEU A 131 1.23 1.85 -10.85
C LEU A 131 0.80 1.76 -9.39
N VAL A 132 -0.27 1.01 -9.14
CA VAL A 132 -0.79 0.80 -7.79
C VAL A 132 -0.49 -0.63 -7.36
N VAL A 133 0.09 -0.76 -6.17
CA VAL A 133 0.17 -2.03 -5.45
C VAL A 133 -1.07 -2.16 -4.58
N ARG A 134 -1.78 -3.27 -4.70
CA ARG A 134 -2.96 -3.59 -3.90
C ARG A 134 -2.63 -4.76 -2.99
N LEU A 135 -2.42 -4.48 -1.71
CA LEU A 135 -2.11 -5.51 -0.72
C LEU A 135 -3.40 -5.96 -0.05
N HIS A 136 -3.77 -7.21 -0.27
CA HIS A 136 -4.96 -7.83 0.32
C HIS A 136 -4.58 -8.42 1.67
N VAL A 137 -5.21 -7.93 2.74
CA VAL A 137 -4.88 -8.33 4.10
C VAL A 137 -5.43 -9.74 4.38
N GLU A 138 -4.53 -10.66 4.72
CA GLU A 138 -4.87 -12.05 5.05
C GLU A 138 -4.66 -12.35 6.52
N HIS A 139 -3.66 -11.71 7.15
CA HIS A 139 -3.31 -11.93 8.54
C HIS A 139 -2.86 -10.60 9.16
N VAL A 140 -3.14 -10.43 10.44
CA VAL A 140 -2.75 -9.22 11.17
C VAL A 140 -2.27 -9.59 12.56
N TYR A 141 -1.19 -8.95 13.00
CA TYR A 141 -0.70 -9.05 14.37
C TYR A 141 -0.07 -7.70 14.77
N GLY A 142 0.21 -7.56 16.03
CA GLY A 142 0.81 -6.34 16.52
C GLY A 142 0.57 -6.11 18.00
N GLN A 143 0.70 -4.85 18.42
CA GLN A 143 0.54 -4.44 19.80
C GLN A 143 -0.32 -3.19 19.88
N GLN A 144 -1.34 -3.24 20.71
CA GLN A 144 -2.17 -2.08 21.00
C GLN A 144 -1.57 -1.29 22.16
N ARG A 145 -1.95 -0.03 22.25
CA ARG A 145 -1.69 0.77 23.43
C ARG A 145 -2.42 0.16 24.63
N ALA A 146 -1.76 0.13 25.74
CA ALA A 146 -2.35 -0.34 26.99
C ALA A 146 -3.41 0.64 27.50
#